data_14afd47199e9b77f6254acfa68a452b5
#
_entry.id   14afd47199e9b77f6254acfa68a452b5
#
_cell.length_a   1.000
_cell.length_b   1.000
_cell.length_c   1.000
_cell.angle_alpha   90.00
_cell.angle_beta   90.00
_cell.angle_gamma   90.00
#
_symmetry.space_group_name_H-M   'P 1'
#
loop_
_entity.id
_entity.type
_entity.pdbx_description
1 polymer ?
#
loop_
_entity_poly.entity_id
_entity_poly.type
_entity_poly.pdbx_seq_one_letter_code
_entity_poly.pdbx_strand_id
1 'polypeptide(L)'
;MLRSLLTRATVPVVCAGLLWTAAPAHAEPAARARPVPSDTWADRATDAYRALQHHLYEGPDHHGLYLEHTPRQAGDPAHSYLWPFREAAQAAVDMQELPRTGVAYRRDAAERLETAEHYFTPGDRPGYESYLPAPLGTGGDVYYDDNAVVALTQLDQYEATGDPRLLERAEQVVPVVSRAWDDDTAKACPGGMDWYDSPGNTIRATNVTALSAQLAARLYEHTRDPGHLAKARQWYGWVYDCMRKAPGLYVNDRNDDGGTNETLWTYNSGAMIGTATALYRGTGDAGYLDKALDDARGSLAYWTEGSRLHDQPAVFNAFYFKDLLDLDAVRPDPAYLRAMSTYADGTYSSNRDDSTGLFRFQPSNGGDYDPAAPAATLNQSAMVQIFATLADATHERRRHS
;
A
#
# COMPACT_ATOMS: atom_id res chain seq x y z
N MET A 1 -9.99 16.61 -65.76
CA MET A 1 -10.80 16.59 -67.03
C MET A 1 -11.93 15.62 -66.85
N LEU A 2 -13.12 16.05 -67.15
CA LEU A 2 -14.45 15.54 -67.44
C LEU A 2 -15.16 14.91 -66.24
N ARG A 3 -16.12 15.59 -65.58
CA ARG A 3 -17.53 15.95 -65.93
C ARG A 3 -18.37 14.72 -66.27
N SER A 4 -19.33 14.42 -65.33
CA SER A 4 -20.78 14.67 -65.46
C SER A 4 -21.56 13.40 -65.89
N LEU A 5 -22.63 12.99 -65.22
CA LEU A 5 -24.00 13.45 -65.37
C LEU A 5 -24.95 12.74 -64.43
N LEU A 6 -25.90 13.49 -63.91
CA LEU A 6 -27.10 13.12 -63.19
C LEU A 6 -28.11 12.39 -64.06
N THR A 7 -28.86 11.43 -63.51
CA THR A 7 -30.24 11.18 -63.92
C THR A 7 -31.12 10.85 -62.70
N ARG A 8 -32.13 11.70 -62.51
CA ARG A 8 -33.25 11.49 -61.57
C ARG A 8 -34.26 10.53 -62.18
N ALA A 9 -34.72 9.58 -61.40
CA ALA A 9 -35.95 8.83 -61.70
C ALA A 9 -36.96 9.01 -60.56
N THR A 10 -38.05 9.65 -60.86
CA THR A 10 -39.27 9.78 -60.03
C THR A 10 -40.13 8.55 -60.17
N VAL A 11 -40.59 7.94 -59.05
CA VAL A 11 -41.63 6.90 -59.03
C VAL A 11 -42.71 7.33 -58.06
N PRO A 12 -44.01 7.15 -58.38
CA PRO A 12 -45.11 7.75 -57.64
C PRO A 12 -45.47 6.98 -56.35
N VAL A 13 -45.90 7.74 -55.35
CA VAL A 13 -46.48 7.26 -54.08
C VAL A 13 -47.89 6.77 -54.32
N VAL A 14 -48.15 5.50 -53.97
CA VAL A 14 -49.50 4.96 -53.80
C VAL A 14 -49.75 4.85 -52.28
N CYS A 15 -50.66 5.68 -51.75
CA CYS A 15 -51.16 5.59 -50.39
C CYS A 15 -52.20 4.46 -50.31
N ALA A 16 -51.86 3.34 -49.64
CA ALA A 16 -52.82 2.39 -49.15
C ALA A 16 -52.95 2.57 -47.64
N GLY A 17 -54.08 3.09 -47.20
CA GLY A 17 -54.42 3.22 -45.78
C GLY A 17 -54.71 1.85 -45.14
N LEU A 18 -53.90 1.51 -44.14
CA LEU A 18 -54.19 0.40 -43.20
C LEU A 18 -54.49 1.00 -41.83
N LEU A 19 -55.79 0.87 -41.44
CA LEU A 19 -56.25 1.16 -40.09
C LEU A 19 -55.66 0.09 -39.14
N TRP A 20 -54.67 0.48 -38.37
CA TRP A 20 -54.24 -0.35 -37.23
C TRP A 20 -55.02 0.04 -35.97
N THR A 21 -55.81 -0.90 -35.47
CA THR A 21 -56.39 -0.82 -34.13
C THR A 21 -55.28 -1.07 -33.12
N ALA A 22 -54.93 -0.05 -32.32
CA ALA A 22 -53.97 -0.17 -31.24
C ALA A 22 -54.57 -1.03 -30.10
N ALA A 23 -53.93 -2.18 -29.82
CA ALA A 23 -54.18 -2.92 -28.60
C ALA A 23 -53.56 -2.17 -27.39
N PRO A 24 -54.18 -2.20 -26.21
CA PRO A 24 -53.61 -1.54 -25.04
C PRO A 24 -52.25 -2.17 -24.66
N ALA A 25 -51.22 -1.37 -24.64
CA ALA A 25 -49.89 -1.77 -24.14
C ALA A 25 -50.05 -2.13 -22.65
N HIS A 26 -49.84 -3.39 -22.31
CA HIS A 26 -49.60 -3.77 -20.92
C HIS A 26 -48.26 -3.07 -20.47
N ALA A 27 -48.37 -2.13 -19.54
CA ALA A 27 -47.22 -1.57 -18.88
C ALA A 27 -46.50 -2.71 -18.11
N GLU A 28 -45.32 -3.06 -18.54
CA GLU A 28 -44.41 -3.90 -17.72
C GLU A 28 -44.24 -3.24 -16.36
N PRO A 29 -44.30 -4.00 -15.26
CA PRO A 29 -44.03 -3.46 -13.95
C PRO A 29 -42.60 -2.93 -13.95
N ALA A 30 -42.42 -1.64 -13.66
CA ALA A 30 -41.12 -1.00 -13.51
C ALA A 30 -40.24 -1.90 -12.63
N ALA A 31 -39.11 -2.35 -13.19
CA ALA A 31 -38.13 -3.10 -12.44
C ALA A 31 -37.82 -2.30 -11.18
N ARG A 32 -38.10 -2.87 -10.02
CA ARG A 32 -37.71 -2.24 -8.74
C ARG A 32 -36.23 -1.95 -8.82
N ALA A 33 -35.89 -0.67 -8.79
CA ALA A 33 -34.49 -0.24 -8.65
C ALA A 33 -33.92 -1.04 -7.49
N ARG A 34 -32.84 -1.81 -7.75
CA ARG A 34 -32.07 -2.42 -6.69
C ARG A 34 -31.70 -1.29 -5.73
N PRO A 35 -31.87 -1.45 -4.41
CA PRO A 35 -31.36 -0.47 -3.48
C PRO A 35 -29.87 -0.31 -3.80
N VAL A 36 -29.44 0.92 -4.09
CA VAL A 36 -28.03 1.26 -4.20
C VAL A 36 -27.46 0.89 -2.83
N PRO A 37 -26.49 -0.03 -2.75
CA PRO A 37 -25.88 -0.35 -1.47
C PRO A 37 -25.39 0.95 -0.83
N SER A 38 -25.50 1.10 0.48
CA SER A 38 -24.89 2.20 1.18
C SER A 38 -23.38 2.15 0.88
N ASP A 39 -22.87 3.09 0.10
CA ASP A 39 -21.46 3.16 -0.31
C ASP A 39 -20.60 3.55 0.90
N THR A 40 -20.27 2.55 1.70
CA THR A 40 -19.41 2.71 2.87
C THR A 40 -17.97 2.33 2.55
N TRP A 41 -17.01 2.79 3.34
CA TRP A 41 -15.61 2.38 3.21
C TRP A 41 -15.45 0.85 3.30
N ALA A 42 -16.23 0.18 4.16
CA ALA A 42 -16.24 -1.27 4.26
C ALA A 42 -16.76 -1.97 2.99
N ASP A 43 -17.76 -1.39 2.33
CA ASP A 43 -18.24 -1.91 1.04
C ASP A 43 -17.18 -1.75 -0.03
N ARG A 44 -16.53 -0.58 -0.12
CA ARG A 44 -15.42 -0.32 -1.07
C ARG A 44 -14.23 -1.23 -0.82
N ALA A 45 -13.84 -1.44 0.44
CA ALA A 45 -12.79 -2.40 0.80
C ALA A 45 -13.14 -3.82 0.35
N THR A 46 -14.38 -4.25 0.61
CA THR A 46 -14.87 -5.57 0.21
C THR A 46 -14.87 -5.76 -1.30
N ASP A 47 -15.33 -4.76 -2.05
CA ASP A 47 -15.39 -4.83 -3.51
C ASP A 47 -13.98 -4.79 -4.13
N ALA A 48 -13.08 -3.94 -3.62
CA ALA A 48 -11.70 -3.89 -4.05
C ALA A 48 -10.94 -5.20 -3.75
N TYR A 49 -11.18 -5.79 -2.56
CA TYR A 49 -10.60 -7.09 -2.19
C TYR A 49 -11.12 -8.23 -3.07
N ARG A 50 -12.41 -8.25 -3.38
CA ARG A 50 -12.97 -9.22 -4.33
C ARG A 50 -12.35 -9.09 -5.71
N ALA A 51 -12.15 -7.87 -6.21
CA ALA A 51 -11.48 -7.63 -7.48
C ALA A 51 -10.02 -8.13 -7.45
N LEU A 52 -9.28 -7.86 -6.36
CA LEU A 52 -7.93 -8.38 -6.14
C LEU A 52 -7.90 -9.91 -6.21
N GLN A 53 -8.80 -10.58 -5.46
CA GLN A 53 -8.88 -12.04 -5.43
C GLN A 53 -9.32 -12.63 -6.77
N HIS A 54 -10.24 -12.00 -7.49
CA HIS A 54 -10.76 -12.54 -8.74
C HIS A 54 -9.80 -12.41 -9.91
N HIS A 55 -9.04 -11.33 -9.98
CA HIS A 55 -8.24 -10.99 -11.16
C HIS A 55 -6.74 -11.22 -11.01
N LEU A 56 -6.24 -11.28 -9.78
CA LEU A 56 -4.80 -11.28 -9.51
C LEU A 56 -4.34 -12.46 -8.63
N TYR A 57 -5.21 -13.01 -7.79
CA TYR A 57 -4.89 -14.20 -6.99
C TYR A 57 -4.97 -15.46 -7.82
N GLU A 58 -3.92 -16.26 -7.80
CA GLU A 58 -3.81 -17.47 -8.63
C GLU A 58 -4.43 -18.72 -8.00
N GLY A 59 -4.79 -18.65 -6.73
CA GLY A 59 -5.42 -19.77 -6.01
C GLY A 59 -4.45 -20.73 -5.34
N PRO A 60 -4.97 -21.68 -4.54
CA PRO A 60 -4.16 -22.64 -3.79
C PRO A 60 -3.38 -23.60 -4.70
N ASP A 61 -3.88 -23.90 -5.91
CA ASP A 61 -3.19 -24.76 -6.88
C ASP A 61 -1.89 -24.11 -7.40
N HIS A 62 -1.74 -22.81 -7.24
CA HIS A 62 -0.55 -22.01 -7.52
C HIS A 62 0.08 -21.49 -6.23
N HIS A 63 0.12 -22.29 -5.19
CA HIS A 63 0.76 -22.00 -3.90
C HIS A 63 0.19 -20.76 -3.16
N GLY A 64 -0.99 -20.27 -3.54
CA GLY A 64 -1.56 -19.06 -2.93
C GLY A 64 -0.89 -17.75 -3.37
N LEU A 65 -0.18 -17.77 -4.49
CA LEU A 65 0.55 -16.63 -5.04
C LEU A 65 -0.36 -15.69 -5.86
N TYR A 66 0.21 -14.59 -6.31
CA TYR A 66 -0.47 -13.57 -7.12
C TYR A 66 0.28 -13.34 -8.44
N LEU A 67 -0.44 -12.83 -9.43
CA LEU A 67 0.13 -12.24 -10.63
C LEU A 67 0.78 -10.90 -10.30
N GLU A 68 1.78 -10.47 -11.09
CA GLU A 68 2.31 -9.10 -11.00
C GLU A 68 1.27 -8.09 -11.52
N HIS A 69 0.72 -8.39 -12.72
CA HIS A 69 -0.27 -7.54 -13.40
C HIS A 69 -1.41 -8.36 -14.01
N THR A 70 -2.55 -7.69 -14.21
CA THR A 70 -3.65 -8.16 -15.05
C THR A 70 -4.11 -7.08 -16.04
N PRO A 71 -4.15 -7.34 -17.39
CA PRO A 71 -3.58 -8.52 -18.03
C PRO A 71 -2.05 -8.60 -17.83
N ARG A 72 -1.49 -9.81 -17.86
CA ARG A 72 -0.04 -10.03 -17.78
C ARG A 72 0.68 -9.21 -18.82
N GLN A 73 1.83 -8.65 -18.45
CA GLN A 73 2.68 -7.86 -19.32
C GLN A 73 3.86 -8.70 -19.85
N ALA A 74 4.41 -8.27 -20.98
CA ALA A 74 5.65 -8.85 -21.48
C ALA A 74 6.78 -8.56 -20.47
N GLY A 75 7.39 -9.62 -19.94
CA GLY A 75 8.43 -9.50 -18.92
C GLY A 75 7.95 -9.71 -17.48
N ASP A 76 6.65 -9.83 -17.23
CA ASP A 76 6.18 -10.24 -15.92
C ASP A 76 6.73 -11.62 -15.55
N PRO A 77 7.18 -11.80 -14.30
CA PRO A 77 7.55 -13.12 -13.80
C PRO A 77 6.33 -14.05 -13.71
N ALA A 78 6.57 -15.32 -13.44
CA ALA A 78 5.48 -16.30 -13.31
C ALA A 78 4.51 -15.95 -12.18
N HIS A 79 5.03 -15.44 -11.09
CA HIS A 79 4.29 -14.94 -9.92
C HIS A 79 4.80 -13.55 -9.56
N SER A 80 4.06 -12.80 -8.73
CA SER A 80 4.48 -11.47 -8.31
C SER A 80 5.81 -11.48 -7.55
N TYR A 81 6.51 -10.35 -7.58
CA TYR A 81 7.62 -10.09 -6.67
C TYR A 81 7.15 -10.05 -5.22
N LEU A 82 8.09 -10.10 -4.29
CA LEU A 82 7.83 -10.08 -2.84
C LEU A 82 7.04 -8.84 -2.43
N TRP A 83 7.42 -7.66 -2.89
CA TRP A 83 6.74 -6.41 -2.47
C TRP A 83 5.25 -6.40 -2.86
N PRO A 84 4.83 -6.61 -4.12
CA PRO A 84 3.40 -6.73 -4.45
C PRO A 84 2.68 -7.85 -3.70
N PHE A 85 3.34 -9.00 -3.50
CA PHE A 85 2.79 -10.10 -2.71
C PHE A 85 2.56 -9.68 -1.25
N ARG A 86 3.56 -9.03 -0.62
CA ARG A 86 3.45 -8.53 0.75
C ARG A 86 2.30 -7.53 0.90
N GLU A 87 2.09 -6.65 -0.10
CA GLU A 87 0.97 -5.71 -0.06
C GLU A 87 -0.39 -6.43 -0.13
N ALA A 88 -0.49 -7.53 -0.88
CA ALA A 88 -1.68 -8.37 -0.89
C ALA A 88 -1.89 -9.09 0.46
N ALA A 89 -0.82 -9.50 1.13
CA ALA A 89 -0.88 -10.06 2.48
C ALA A 89 -1.34 -9.00 3.50
N GLN A 90 -0.79 -7.77 3.44
CA GLN A 90 -1.22 -6.66 4.29
C GLN A 90 -2.69 -6.31 4.05
N ALA A 91 -3.14 -6.30 2.79
CA ALA A 91 -4.54 -6.08 2.48
C ALA A 91 -5.46 -7.12 3.14
N ALA A 92 -5.06 -8.39 3.19
CA ALA A 92 -5.81 -9.43 3.88
C ALA A 92 -5.81 -9.22 5.41
N VAL A 93 -4.69 -8.77 5.98
CA VAL A 93 -4.58 -8.41 7.40
C VAL A 93 -5.49 -7.23 7.73
N ASP A 94 -5.48 -6.16 6.93
CA ASP A 94 -6.34 -5.01 7.16
C ASP A 94 -7.83 -5.32 6.98
N MET A 95 -8.18 -6.23 6.06
CA MET A 95 -9.56 -6.70 5.87
C MET A 95 -10.13 -7.42 7.10
N GLN A 96 -9.32 -8.08 7.92
CA GLN A 96 -9.82 -8.73 9.14
C GLN A 96 -10.24 -7.73 10.23
N GLU A 97 -9.80 -6.48 10.16
CA GLU A 97 -10.18 -5.39 11.06
C GLU A 97 -11.50 -4.72 10.65
N LEU A 98 -12.10 -5.11 9.52
CA LEU A 98 -13.38 -4.55 9.09
C LEU A 98 -14.46 -4.71 10.16
N PRO A 99 -15.18 -3.64 10.52
CA PRO A 99 -16.28 -3.71 11.47
C PRO A 99 -17.33 -4.74 11.03
N ARG A 100 -17.69 -5.68 11.91
CA ARG A 100 -18.70 -6.74 11.75
C ARG A 100 -18.34 -7.87 10.79
N THR A 101 -17.57 -7.63 9.74
CA THR A 101 -17.32 -8.64 8.68
C THR A 101 -15.89 -9.16 8.69
N GLY A 102 -14.97 -8.51 9.41
CA GLY A 102 -13.53 -8.83 9.40
C GLY A 102 -13.21 -10.28 9.74
N VAL A 103 -13.99 -10.90 10.64
CA VAL A 103 -13.78 -12.31 11.02
C VAL A 103 -13.75 -13.28 9.82
N ALA A 104 -14.42 -12.93 8.71
CA ALA A 104 -14.43 -13.74 7.50
C ALA A 104 -13.08 -13.79 6.77
N TYR A 105 -12.20 -12.81 7.01
CA TYR A 105 -10.90 -12.66 6.34
C TYR A 105 -9.73 -13.21 7.16
N ARG A 106 -9.93 -13.65 8.39
CA ARG A 106 -8.86 -14.16 9.27
C ARG A 106 -8.09 -15.32 8.66
N ARG A 107 -8.79 -16.20 7.94
CA ARG A 107 -8.16 -17.31 7.26
C ARG A 107 -7.28 -16.81 6.10
N ASP A 108 -7.78 -15.91 5.29
CA ASP A 108 -7.03 -15.34 4.18
C ASP A 108 -5.75 -14.64 4.68
N ALA A 109 -5.83 -13.86 5.75
CA ALA A 109 -4.67 -13.21 6.36
C ALA A 109 -3.61 -14.23 6.82
N ALA A 110 -4.04 -15.28 7.53
CA ALA A 110 -3.12 -16.32 7.98
C ALA A 110 -2.44 -17.07 6.80
N GLU A 111 -3.22 -17.47 5.79
CA GLU A 111 -2.71 -18.16 4.60
C GLU A 111 -1.74 -17.29 3.80
N ARG A 112 -1.96 -15.96 3.70
CA ARG A 112 -1.03 -15.05 2.99
C ARG A 112 0.30 -14.92 3.72
N LEU A 113 0.29 -14.87 5.06
CA LEU A 113 1.52 -14.84 5.83
C LEU A 113 2.30 -16.16 5.76
N GLU A 114 1.60 -17.30 5.75
CA GLU A 114 2.24 -18.61 5.50
C GLU A 114 2.84 -18.67 4.08
N THR A 115 2.13 -18.15 3.08
CA THR A 115 2.62 -18.11 1.70
C THR A 115 3.83 -17.19 1.52
N ALA A 116 3.94 -16.10 2.31
CA ALA A 116 5.10 -15.22 2.30
C ALA A 116 6.42 -15.97 2.58
N GLU A 117 6.36 -17.06 3.35
CA GLU A 117 7.53 -17.89 3.66
C GLU A 117 8.13 -18.58 2.43
N HIS A 118 7.42 -18.66 1.31
CA HIS A 118 8.01 -19.13 0.04
C HIS A 118 9.09 -18.22 -0.53
N TYR A 119 9.11 -16.94 -0.12
CA TYR A 119 10.16 -15.99 -0.51
C TYR A 119 11.38 -16.02 0.40
N PHE A 120 11.31 -16.76 1.52
CA PHE A 120 12.38 -16.80 2.51
C PHE A 120 13.45 -17.83 2.17
N THR A 121 14.70 -17.40 2.12
CA THR A 121 15.87 -18.29 1.99
C THR A 121 16.61 -18.37 3.33
N PRO A 122 16.72 -19.58 3.91
CA PRO A 122 17.52 -19.80 5.12
C PRO A 122 19.02 -19.92 4.79
N GLY A 123 19.87 -19.94 5.79
CA GLY A 123 21.31 -20.18 5.66
C GLY A 123 22.16 -19.13 6.37
N ASP A 124 23.40 -18.93 5.89
CA ASP A 124 24.36 -18.02 6.52
C ASP A 124 23.95 -16.55 6.41
N ARG A 125 23.24 -16.22 5.35
CA ARG A 125 22.67 -14.87 5.12
C ARG A 125 21.15 -14.97 4.85
N PRO A 126 20.37 -15.31 5.88
CA PRO A 126 18.93 -15.50 5.70
C PRO A 126 18.23 -14.21 5.34
N GLY A 127 17.09 -14.31 4.63
CA GLY A 127 16.25 -13.16 4.29
C GLY A 127 15.16 -13.54 3.30
N TYR A 128 14.19 -12.65 3.16
CA TYR A 128 13.20 -12.73 2.09
C TYR A 128 13.82 -12.15 0.82
N GLU A 129 13.87 -12.96 -0.23
CA GLU A 129 14.35 -12.54 -1.54
C GLU A 129 13.24 -11.77 -2.30
N SER A 130 13.64 -10.85 -3.16
CA SER A 130 12.70 -10.04 -3.95
C SER A 130 11.84 -10.87 -4.91
N TYR A 131 12.28 -12.10 -5.25
CA TYR A 131 11.53 -13.06 -6.01
C TYR A 131 11.68 -14.47 -5.41
N LEU A 132 10.73 -15.34 -5.73
CA LEU A 132 10.65 -16.70 -5.21
C LEU A 132 11.95 -17.48 -5.49
N PRO A 133 12.59 -18.11 -4.49
CA PRO A 133 13.71 -19.01 -4.71
C PRO A 133 13.24 -20.32 -5.37
N ALA A 134 14.19 -21.11 -5.84
CA ALA A 134 13.91 -22.44 -6.37
C ALA A 134 13.19 -23.32 -5.32
N PRO A 135 12.21 -24.16 -5.71
CA PRO A 135 11.84 -24.51 -7.08
C PRO A 135 10.77 -23.62 -7.73
N LEU A 136 10.20 -22.63 -7.01
CA LEU A 136 9.09 -21.82 -7.49
C LEU A 136 9.52 -20.66 -8.41
N GLY A 137 10.77 -20.26 -8.32
CA GLY A 137 11.33 -19.17 -9.10
C GLY A 137 12.86 -19.28 -9.24
N THR A 138 13.49 -18.14 -9.51
CA THR A 138 14.95 -18.04 -9.75
C THR A 138 15.69 -17.38 -8.59
N GLY A 139 14.98 -16.98 -7.54
CA GLY A 139 15.51 -16.13 -6.49
C GLY A 139 15.67 -14.67 -6.92
N GLY A 140 16.10 -13.85 -6.01
CA GLY A 140 16.36 -12.42 -6.23
C GLY A 140 17.25 -11.85 -5.13
N ASP A 141 17.54 -10.55 -5.22
CA ASP A 141 18.29 -9.86 -4.17
C ASP A 141 17.43 -9.73 -2.90
N VAL A 142 18.10 -9.65 -1.76
CA VAL A 142 17.46 -9.34 -0.47
C VAL A 142 17.42 -7.83 -0.32
N TYR A 143 16.24 -7.24 -0.54
CA TYR A 143 15.99 -5.82 -0.24
C TYR A 143 15.62 -5.67 1.23
N TYR A 144 16.27 -4.77 1.91
CA TYR A 144 16.11 -4.64 3.36
C TYR A 144 14.81 -3.95 3.76
N ASP A 145 14.28 -3.05 2.93
CA ASP A 145 12.94 -2.47 3.10
C ASP A 145 11.84 -3.52 2.92
N ASP A 146 11.93 -4.37 1.90
CA ASP A 146 11.00 -5.49 1.71
C ASP A 146 10.97 -6.40 2.94
N ASN A 147 12.12 -6.72 3.49
CA ASN A 147 12.22 -7.53 4.70
C ASN A 147 11.60 -6.83 5.93
N ALA A 148 11.87 -5.53 6.10
CA ALA A 148 11.29 -4.75 7.20
C ALA A 148 9.76 -4.72 7.12
N VAL A 149 9.18 -4.52 5.91
CA VAL A 149 7.72 -4.45 5.76
C VAL A 149 7.04 -5.81 5.89
N VAL A 150 7.69 -6.92 5.52
CA VAL A 150 7.19 -8.27 5.83
C VAL A 150 7.06 -8.45 7.35
N ALA A 151 8.09 -8.07 8.11
CA ALA A 151 8.05 -8.15 9.57
C ALA A 151 7.01 -7.22 10.20
N LEU A 152 6.81 -6.03 9.65
CA LEU A 152 5.74 -5.12 10.08
C LEU A 152 4.35 -5.73 9.86
N THR A 153 4.12 -6.43 8.73
CA THR A 153 2.85 -7.15 8.51
C THR A 153 2.65 -8.29 9.52
N GLN A 154 3.73 -8.99 9.88
CA GLN A 154 3.68 -10.03 10.93
C GLN A 154 3.33 -9.43 12.29
N LEU A 155 3.84 -8.24 12.63
CA LEU A 155 3.47 -7.52 13.84
C LEU A 155 2.00 -7.06 13.83
N ASP A 156 1.51 -6.54 12.70
CA ASP A 156 0.09 -6.20 12.57
C ASP A 156 -0.80 -7.43 12.84
N GLN A 157 -0.45 -8.56 12.25
CA GLN A 157 -1.18 -9.81 12.48
C GLN A 157 -1.03 -10.32 13.92
N TYR A 158 0.15 -10.14 14.55
CA TYR A 158 0.34 -10.44 15.96
C TYR A 158 -0.57 -9.58 16.83
N GLU A 159 -0.65 -8.29 16.59
CA GLU A 159 -1.52 -7.37 17.33
C GLU A 159 -3.01 -7.74 17.20
N ALA A 160 -3.43 -8.21 16.01
CA ALA A 160 -4.80 -8.65 15.74
C ALA A 160 -5.16 -10.01 16.37
N THR A 161 -4.18 -10.91 16.52
CA THR A 161 -4.46 -12.33 16.90
C THR A 161 -3.85 -12.77 18.23
N GLY A 162 -2.78 -12.12 18.67
CA GLY A 162 -1.98 -12.53 19.83
C GLY A 162 -1.12 -13.78 19.58
N ASP A 163 -0.93 -14.22 18.32
CA ASP A 163 -0.12 -15.40 18.01
C ASP A 163 1.38 -15.13 18.20
N PRO A 164 2.03 -15.71 19.23
CA PRO A 164 3.43 -15.39 19.56
C PRO A 164 4.42 -15.80 18.46
N ARG A 165 4.05 -16.73 17.58
CA ARG A 165 4.92 -17.14 16.45
C ARG A 165 5.18 -15.99 15.47
N LEU A 166 4.21 -15.09 15.32
CA LEU A 166 4.32 -13.92 14.45
C LEU A 166 5.28 -12.88 15.05
N LEU A 167 5.21 -12.66 16.36
CA LEU A 167 6.17 -11.80 17.06
C LEU A 167 7.59 -12.36 16.94
N GLU A 168 7.78 -13.65 17.24
CA GLU A 168 9.07 -14.32 17.10
C GLU A 168 9.62 -14.21 15.66
N ARG A 169 8.73 -14.38 14.66
CA ARG A 169 9.14 -14.27 13.26
C ARG A 169 9.56 -12.85 12.89
N ALA A 170 8.85 -11.83 13.37
CA ALA A 170 9.24 -10.44 13.18
C ALA A 170 10.60 -10.12 13.86
N GLU A 171 10.86 -10.66 15.06
CA GLU A 171 12.15 -10.52 15.72
C GLU A 171 13.29 -11.16 14.92
N GLN A 172 13.07 -12.29 14.23
CA GLN A 172 14.06 -12.96 13.39
C GLN A 172 14.47 -12.13 12.16
N VAL A 173 13.68 -11.14 11.75
CA VAL A 173 14.02 -10.23 10.66
C VAL A 173 14.97 -9.11 11.11
N VAL A 174 15.00 -8.76 12.40
CA VAL A 174 15.89 -7.69 12.90
C VAL A 174 17.36 -7.93 12.58
N PRO A 175 17.93 -9.14 12.75
CA PRO A 175 19.29 -9.43 12.28
C PRO A 175 19.47 -9.26 10.77
N VAL A 176 18.43 -9.58 9.97
CA VAL A 176 18.47 -9.41 8.51
C VAL A 176 18.68 -7.94 8.17
N VAL A 177 17.76 -7.06 8.61
CA VAL A 177 17.84 -5.62 8.30
C VAL A 177 19.03 -4.94 8.97
N SER A 178 19.52 -5.46 10.12
CA SER A 178 20.69 -4.89 10.79
C SER A 178 21.98 -5.01 9.98
N ARG A 179 22.06 -5.95 9.03
CA ARG A 179 23.23 -6.07 8.12
C ARG A 179 23.36 -4.88 7.19
N ALA A 180 22.27 -4.17 6.95
CA ALA A 180 22.25 -3.00 6.08
C ALA A 180 22.93 -1.77 6.68
N TRP A 181 23.18 -1.77 8.00
CA TRP A 181 23.75 -0.58 8.65
C TRP A 181 25.18 -0.34 8.21
N ASP A 182 25.40 0.84 7.60
CA ASP A 182 26.72 1.30 7.17
C ASP A 182 27.41 2.01 8.33
N ASP A 183 28.53 1.47 8.80
CA ASP A 183 29.33 2.01 9.90
C ASP A 183 30.59 2.76 9.44
N ASP A 184 30.76 2.97 8.12
CA ASP A 184 31.89 3.72 7.58
C ASP A 184 31.82 5.20 7.97
N THR A 185 32.67 5.56 8.92
CA THR A 185 32.76 6.93 9.46
C THR A 185 33.38 7.92 8.48
N ALA A 186 33.98 7.49 7.36
CA ALA A 186 34.53 8.36 6.34
C ALA A 186 33.46 8.89 5.37
N LYS A 187 32.31 8.27 5.30
CA LYS A 187 31.20 8.68 4.42
C LYS A 187 30.54 9.96 4.94
N ALA A 188 29.98 10.73 4.01
CA ALA A 188 29.16 11.88 4.37
C ALA A 188 27.94 11.44 5.18
N CYS A 189 27.73 12.05 6.36
CA CYS A 189 26.72 11.65 7.32
C CYS A 189 26.79 10.15 7.66
N PRO A 190 27.80 9.72 8.45
CA PRO A 190 28.05 8.31 8.76
C PRO A 190 26.81 7.60 9.32
N GLY A 191 26.60 6.36 8.92
CA GLY A 191 25.41 5.58 9.24
C GLY A 191 24.41 5.55 8.10
N GLY A 192 23.20 5.03 8.39
CA GLY A 192 22.16 4.74 7.41
C GLY A 192 22.21 3.32 6.92
N MET A 193 21.19 2.89 6.22
CA MET A 193 21.08 1.53 5.74
C MET A 193 21.20 1.46 4.23
N ASP A 194 22.00 0.52 3.77
CA ASP A 194 22.03 0.07 2.38
C ASP A 194 20.65 -0.39 1.92
N TRP A 195 20.35 -0.21 0.64
CA TRP A 195 19.04 -0.58 0.12
C TRP A 195 18.88 -2.10 -0.02
N TYR A 196 19.92 -2.77 -0.53
CA TYR A 196 19.87 -4.23 -0.77
C TYR A 196 21.22 -4.89 -0.47
N ASP A 197 21.19 -6.20 -0.22
CA ASP A 197 22.33 -7.02 0.18
C ASP A 197 23.26 -7.33 -1.01
N SER A 198 24.07 -6.34 -1.39
CA SER A 198 25.04 -6.49 -2.49
C SER A 198 26.24 -5.57 -2.32
N PRO A 199 27.45 -6.06 -2.66
CA PRO A 199 28.64 -5.19 -2.74
C PRO A 199 28.53 -4.04 -3.75
N GLY A 200 27.56 -4.13 -4.67
CA GLY A 200 27.28 -3.06 -5.65
C GLY A 200 26.34 -1.97 -5.15
N ASN A 201 25.79 -2.11 -3.95
CA ASN A 201 24.98 -1.05 -3.37
C ASN A 201 25.86 0.14 -3.02
N THR A 202 25.42 1.34 -3.41
CA THR A 202 26.15 2.61 -3.18
C THR A 202 25.26 3.68 -2.59
N ILE A 203 24.07 3.31 -2.12
CA ILE A 203 23.07 4.23 -1.57
C ILE A 203 22.61 3.79 -0.20
N ARG A 204 22.42 4.77 0.68
CA ARG A 204 21.77 4.60 2.00
C ARG A 204 20.43 5.31 1.94
N ALA A 205 19.36 4.53 2.15
CA ALA A 205 18.03 4.95 1.81
C ALA A 205 17.18 5.30 3.04
N THR A 206 16.35 6.32 2.91
CA THR A 206 15.41 6.77 3.95
C THR A 206 14.37 5.68 4.27
N ASN A 207 13.73 5.10 3.26
CA ASN A 207 12.71 4.07 3.44
C ASN A 207 13.24 2.87 4.23
N VAL A 208 14.40 2.32 3.84
CA VAL A 208 15.00 1.18 4.53
C VAL A 208 15.25 1.50 5.99
N THR A 209 15.93 2.64 6.24
CA THR A 209 16.34 3.01 7.59
C THR A 209 15.13 3.34 8.46
N ALA A 210 14.13 4.07 7.93
CA ALA A 210 12.93 4.45 8.67
C ALA A 210 12.01 3.25 8.97
N LEU A 211 11.77 2.37 7.98
CA LEU A 211 10.93 1.18 8.17
C LEU A 211 11.59 0.18 9.14
N SER A 212 12.91 0.02 9.06
CA SER A 212 13.65 -0.80 10.03
C SER A 212 13.61 -0.19 11.44
N ALA A 213 13.67 1.15 11.55
CA ALA A 213 13.51 1.84 12.83
C ALA A 213 12.10 1.65 13.41
N GLN A 214 11.07 1.70 12.56
CA GLN A 214 9.69 1.44 12.93
C GLN A 214 9.49 0.01 13.44
N LEU A 215 10.03 -0.98 12.71
CA LEU A 215 10.06 -2.37 13.14
C LEU A 215 10.67 -2.51 14.53
N ALA A 216 11.87 -1.97 14.73
CA ALA A 216 12.57 -2.06 16.02
C ALA A 216 11.79 -1.33 17.14
N ALA A 217 11.17 -0.17 16.86
CA ALA A 217 10.37 0.57 17.83
C ALA A 217 9.12 -0.21 18.26
N ARG A 218 8.39 -0.80 17.29
CA ARG A 218 7.20 -1.61 17.58
C ARG A 218 7.55 -2.92 18.30
N LEU A 219 8.65 -3.58 17.93
CA LEU A 219 9.14 -4.74 18.68
C LEU A 219 9.46 -4.37 20.14
N TYR A 220 10.06 -3.20 20.38
CA TYR A 220 10.28 -2.73 21.75
C TYR A 220 8.98 -2.52 22.53
N GLU A 221 7.90 -2.07 21.89
CA GLU A 221 6.60 -1.93 22.55
C GLU A 221 6.11 -3.27 23.14
N HIS A 222 6.33 -4.38 22.44
CA HIS A 222 5.86 -5.71 22.83
C HIS A 222 6.86 -6.48 23.72
N THR A 223 8.16 -6.40 23.41
CA THR A 223 9.19 -7.24 24.05
C THR A 223 9.89 -6.55 25.21
N ARG A 224 9.94 -5.21 25.21
CA ARG A 224 10.75 -4.40 26.14
C ARG A 224 12.26 -4.70 26.06
N ASP A 225 12.72 -5.34 24.99
CA ASP A 225 14.16 -5.57 24.77
C ASP A 225 14.89 -4.25 24.53
N PRO A 226 15.87 -3.86 25.38
CA PRO A 226 16.62 -2.64 25.21
C PRO A 226 17.46 -2.61 23.92
N GLY A 227 17.76 -3.78 23.32
CA GLY A 227 18.44 -3.88 22.03
C GLY A 227 17.59 -3.33 20.88
N HIS A 228 16.28 -3.62 20.88
CA HIS A 228 15.35 -3.05 19.90
C HIS A 228 15.22 -1.53 20.07
N LEU A 229 15.12 -1.04 21.32
CA LEU A 229 15.08 0.40 21.57
C LEU A 229 16.35 1.13 21.09
N ALA A 230 17.51 0.53 21.35
CA ALA A 230 18.79 1.12 20.93
C ALA A 230 18.85 1.25 19.39
N LYS A 231 18.45 0.20 18.66
CA LYS A 231 18.38 0.21 17.19
C LYS A 231 17.36 1.23 16.69
N ALA A 232 16.16 1.24 17.23
CA ALA A 232 15.10 2.17 16.84
C ALA A 232 15.57 3.62 16.98
N ARG A 233 16.23 3.97 18.10
CA ARG A 233 16.77 5.32 18.34
C ARG A 233 17.90 5.68 17.39
N GLN A 234 18.82 4.75 17.14
CA GLN A 234 19.97 4.95 16.25
C GLN A 234 19.50 5.21 14.81
N TRP A 235 18.63 4.34 14.30
CA TRP A 235 18.16 4.37 12.91
C TRP A 235 17.23 5.56 12.66
N TYR A 236 16.26 5.80 13.56
CA TYR A 236 15.43 7.00 13.52
C TYR A 236 16.24 8.28 13.56
N GLY A 237 17.22 8.35 14.48
CA GLY A 237 18.08 9.52 14.64
C GLY A 237 18.85 9.84 13.37
N TRP A 238 19.40 8.84 12.70
CA TRP A 238 20.11 9.06 11.45
C TRP A 238 19.22 9.65 10.36
N VAL A 239 18.01 9.09 10.16
CA VAL A 239 17.07 9.65 9.16
C VAL A 239 16.68 11.09 9.52
N TYR A 240 16.38 11.32 10.80
CA TYR A 240 15.97 12.65 11.27
C TYR A 240 17.06 13.71 11.08
N ASP A 241 18.33 13.35 11.34
CA ASP A 241 19.46 14.30 11.31
C ASP A 241 20.06 14.45 9.90
N CYS A 242 20.05 13.38 9.07
CA CYS A 242 20.78 13.35 7.80
C CYS A 242 19.88 13.47 6.56
N MET A 243 18.59 13.12 6.65
CA MET A 243 17.71 13.03 5.49
C MET A 243 16.56 14.03 5.53
N ARG A 244 16.35 14.70 6.64
CA ARG A 244 15.23 15.64 6.83
C ARG A 244 15.47 16.93 6.06
N LYS A 245 14.59 17.23 5.11
CA LYS A 245 14.59 18.45 4.28
C LYS A 245 13.74 19.58 4.91
N ALA A 246 12.60 19.19 5.49
CA ALA A 246 11.67 20.09 6.19
C ALA A 246 10.83 19.22 7.16
N PRO A 247 10.00 19.80 8.03
CA PRO A 247 9.12 19.03 8.89
C PRO A 247 8.29 18.00 8.09
N GLY A 248 8.51 16.72 8.40
CA GLY A 248 7.84 15.59 7.76
C GLY A 248 8.20 15.32 6.29
N LEU A 249 9.24 15.97 5.76
CA LEU A 249 9.72 15.74 4.39
C LEU A 249 11.18 15.28 4.43
N TYR A 250 11.43 14.12 3.85
CA TYR A 250 12.71 13.43 3.86
C TYR A 250 13.14 13.10 2.43
N VAL A 251 14.42 13.41 2.09
CA VAL A 251 15.00 13.03 0.79
C VAL A 251 15.05 11.51 0.67
N ASN A 252 15.04 10.99 -0.55
CA ASN A 252 14.90 9.55 -0.78
C ASN A 252 16.12 8.75 -0.33
N ASP A 253 17.31 9.12 -0.81
CA ASP A 253 18.54 8.40 -0.52
C ASP A 253 19.76 9.33 -0.58
N ARG A 254 20.87 8.83 -0.07
CA ARG A 254 22.18 9.47 -0.11
C ARG A 254 23.20 8.49 -0.66
N ASN A 255 23.94 8.94 -1.65
CA ASN A 255 25.07 8.19 -2.20
C ASN A 255 26.28 8.17 -1.26
N ASP A 256 27.18 7.24 -1.46
CA ASP A 256 28.45 7.15 -0.73
C ASP A 256 29.35 8.37 -0.93
N ASP A 257 29.30 9.01 -2.09
CA ASP A 257 30.01 10.26 -2.39
C ASP A 257 29.39 11.51 -1.75
N GLY A 258 28.24 11.36 -1.06
CA GLY A 258 27.54 12.44 -0.37
C GLY A 258 26.43 13.12 -1.17
N GLY A 259 26.24 12.77 -2.44
CA GLY A 259 25.09 13.22 -3.24
C GLY A 259 23.77 12.73 -2.67
N THR A 260 22.69 13.49 -2.88
CA THR A 260 21.34 13.15 -2.40
C THR A 260 20.33 13.08 -3.54
N ASN A 261 19.47 12.09 -3.50
CA ASN A 261 18.26 12.03 -4.33
C ASN A 261 17.14 12.79 -3.60
N GLU A 262 16.86 14.00 -4.08
CA GLU A 262 15.92 14.94 -3.46
C GLU A 262 14.44 14.57 -3.64
N THR A 263 14.13 13.46 -4.28
CA THR A 263 12.75 12.98 -4.45
C THR A 263 12.09 12.78 -3.09
N LEU A 264 10.86 13.25 -2.97
CA LEU A 264 10.06 13.12 -1.75
C LEU A 264 8.95 12.09 -1.96
N TRP A 265 8.79 11.21 -0.99
CA TRP A 265 7.76 10.18 -1.02
C TRP A 265 6.92 10.21 0.26
N THR A 266 5.62 9.99 0.13
CA THR A 266 4.69 9.96 1.28
C THR A 266 5.05 8.89 2.29
N TYR A 267 5.50 7.70 1.85
CA TYR A 267 5.85 6.61 2.76
C TYR A 267 7.08 6.92 3.63
N ASN A 268 8.05 7.73 3.15
CA ASN A 268 9.16 8.21 3.97
C ASN A 268 8.66 9.11 5.11
N SER A 269 7.69 9.98 4.81
CA SER A 269 7.02 10.80 5.83
C SER A 269 6.28 9.93 6.85
N GLY A 270 5.52 8.95 6.36
CA GLY A 270 4.78 8.01 7.19
C GLY A 270 5.68 7.24 8.14
N ALA A 271 6.67 6.52 7.60
CA ALA A 271 7.56 5.69 8.41
C ALA A 271 8.26 6.47 9.56
N MET A 272 8.59 7.74 9.33
CA MET A 272 9.17 8.59 10.38
C MET A 272 8.15 9.01 11.44
N ILE A 273 6.91 9.30 11.04
CA ILE A 273 5.79 9.60 11.96
C ILE A 273 5.48 8.35 12.78
N GLY A 274 5.30 7.20 12.12
CA GLY A 274 5.00 5.92 12.78
C GLY A 274 6.11 5.49 13.75
N THR A 275 7.39 5.63 13.35
CA THR A 275 8.52 5.33 14.24
C THR A 275 8.53 6.23 15.48
N ALA A 276 8.33 7.54 15.32
CA ALA A 276 8.30 8.46 16.44
C ALA A 276 7.10 8.18 17.37
N THR A 277 5.95 7.82 16.81
CA THR A 277 4.75 7.43 17.55
C THR A 277 5.01 6.15 18.37
N ALA A 278 5.61 5.13 17.78
CA ALA A 278 5.97 3.88 18.46
C ALA A 278 7.03 4.11 19.56
N LEU A 279 8.04 4.94 19.29
CA LEU A 279 9.03 5.33 20.31
C LEU A 279 8.38 6.06 21.49
N TYR A 280 7.42 6.94 21.24
CA TYR A 280 6.64 7.58 22.29
C TYR A 280 5.84 6.57 23.11
N ARG A 281 5.06 5.68 22.46
CA ARG A 281 4.27 4.65 23.15
C ARG A 281 5.16 3.73 23.99
N GLY A 282 6.31 3.33 23.43
CA GLY A 282 7.24 2.43 24.09
C GLY A 282 7.98 3.06 25.28
N THR A 283 8.35 4.34 25.20
CA THR A 283 9.25 5.00 26.19
C THR A 283 8.54 6.00 27.09
N GLY A 284 7.43 6.58 26.69
CA GLY A 284 6.79 7.72 27.34
C GLY A 284 7.50 9.06 27.14
N ASP A 285 8.54 9.11 26.27
CA ASP A 285 9.30 10.33 26.01
C ASP A 285 8.52 11.27 25.07
N ALA A 286 7.99 12.37 25.63
CA ALA A 286 7.19 13.35 24.93
C ALA A 286 7.92 14.00 23.73
N GLY A 287 9.26 14.01 23.73
CA GLY A 287 10.05 14.55 22.62
C GLY A 287 9.82 13.79 21.31
N TYR A 288 9.50 12.50 21.36
CA TYR A 288 9.11 11.74 20.16
C TYR A 288 7.69 12.10 19.68
N LEU A 289 6.74 12.30 20.59
CA LEU A 289 5.40 12.75 20.22
C LEU A 289 5.44 14.14 19.57
N ASP A 290 6.24 15.07 20.11
CA ASP A 290 6.40 16.40 19.53
C ASP A 290 6.99 16.33 18.10
N LYS A 291 7.96 15.44 17.86
CA LYS A 291 8.51 15.19 16.52
C LYS A 291 7.47 14.60 15.57
N ALA A 292 6.70 13.60 16.01
CA ALA A 292 5.63 13.00 15.22
C ALA A 292 4.57 14.03 14.81
N LEU A 293 4.16 14.88 15.74
CA LEU A 293 3.18 15.94 15.48
C LEU A 293 3.71 17.04 14.55
N ASP A 294 4.99 17.41 14.68
CA ASP A 294 5.63 18.38 13.79
C ASP A 294 5.74 17.83 12.36
N ASP A 295 6.18 16.58 12.22
CA ASP A 295 6.31 15.91 10.93
C ASP A 295 4.93 15.64 10.28
N ALA A 296 3.92 15.24 11.06
CA ALA A 296 2.57 15.06 10.54
C ALA A 296 1.97 16.37 10.03
N ARG A 297 2.15 17.48 10.76
CA ARG A 297 1.68 18.80 10.35
C ARG A 297 2.38 19.27 9.07
N GLY A 298 3.71 19.16 9.01
CA GLY A 298 4.50 19.61 7.88
C GLY A 298 4.24 18.80 6.62
N SER A 299 4.25 17.47 6.74
CA SER A 299 3.97 16.57 5.61
C SER A 299 2.53 16.72 5.10
N LEU A 300 1.55 16.81 5.99
CA LEU A 300 0.16 16.95 5.59
C LEU A 300 -0.07 18.26 4.83
N ALA A 301 0.49 19.39 5.32
CA ALA A 301 0.42 20.66 4.63
C ALA A 301 1.02 20.60 3.22
N TYR A 302 2.16 19.91 3.07
CA TYR A 302 2.82 19.74 1.78
C TYR A 302 2.06 18.82 0.83
N TRP A 303 1.70 17.63 1.31
CA TRP A 303 1.11 16.59 0.45
C TRP A 303 -0.33 16.91 0.02
N THR A 304 -1.10 17.64 0.84
CA THR A 304 -2.49 18.01 0.48
C THR A 304 -2.58 19.27 -0.39
N GLU A 305 -1.45 19.90 -0.74
CA GLU A 305 -1.44 21.04 -1.64
C GLU A 305 -1.50 20.60 -3.10
N GLY A 306 -2.54 20.98 -3.83
CA GLY A 306 -2.76 20.60 -5.24
C GLY A 306 -2.98 19.09 -5.40
N SER A 307 -2.34 18.51 -6.40
CA SER A 307 -2.44 17.07 -6.73
C SER A 307 -1.35 16.22 -6.09
N ARG A 308 -0.43 16.78 -5.30
CA ARG A 308 0.78 16.08 -4.83
C ARG A 308 0.50 14.73 -4.19
N LEU A 309 -0.55 14.61 -3.39
CA LEU A 309 -0.94 13.35 -2.77
C LEU A 309 -1.46 12.34 -3.81
N HIS A 310 -2.23 12.82 -4.79
CA HIS A 310 -2.74 12.00 -5.88
C HIS A 310 -1.61 11.51 -6.81
N ASP A 311 -0.59 12.34 -7.02
CA ASP A 311 0.57 12.01 -7.87
C ASP A 311 1.54 11.01 -7.24
N GLN A 312 1.36 10.69 -5.95
CA GLN A 312 2.15 9.65 -5.28
C GLN A 312 1.66 8.24 -5.63
N PRO A 313 2.54 7.24 -5.66
CA PRO A 313 2.13 5.84 -5.73
C PRO A 313 1.09 5.51 -4.64
N ALA A 314 0.01 4.83 -5.03
CA ALA A 314 -1.07 4.48 -4.11
C ALA A 314 -0.56 3.70 -2.89
N VAL A 315 0.41 2.80 -3.10
CA VAL A 315 1.04 2.02 -2.03
C VAL A 315 1.77 2.92 -1.02
N PHE A 316 2.45 3.98 -1.46
CA PHE A 316 3.12 4.90 -0.56
C PHE A 316 2.13 5.70 0.29
N ASN A 317 0.98 6.02 -0.29
CA ASN A 317 -0.11 6.64 0.46
C ASN A 317 -0.74 5.69 1.48
N ALA A 318 -0.83 4.38 1.20
CA ALA A 318 -1.31 3.41 2.17
C ALA A 318 -0.44 3.38 3.44
N PHE A 319 0.89 3.35 3.30
CA PHE A 319 1.82 3.47 4.44
C PHE A 319 1.64 4.79 5.19
N TYR A 320 1.64 5.90 4.46
CA TYR A 320 1.51 7.23 5.05
C TYR A 320 0.24 7.39 5.88
N PHE A 321 -0.88 6.93 5.35
CA PHE A 321 -2.16 7.04 6.05
C PHE A 321 -2.23 6.14 7.29
N LYS A 322 -1.68 4.92 7.21
CA LYS A 322 -1.62 4.01 8.35
C LYS A 322 -0.84 4.65 9.51
N ASP A 323 0.32 5.20 9.24
CA ASP A 323 1.16 5.85 10.24
C ASP A 323 0.53 7.14 10.80
N LEU A 324 -0.21 7.90 9.98
CA LEU A 324 -1.02 9.03 10.47
C LEU A 324 -2.14 8.59 11.42
N LEU A 325 -2.78 7.45 11.14
CA LEU A 325 -3.83 6.91 12.01
C LEU A 325 -3.27 6.31 13.30
N ASP A 326 -2.07 5.74 13.26
CA ASP A 326 -1.34 5.37 14.48
C ASP A 326 -1.08 6.58 15.39
N LEU A 327 -0.72 7.72 14.81
CA LEU A 327 -0.58 8.97 15.56
C LEU A 327 -1.94 9.50 16.02
N ASP A 328 -3.00 9.38 15.20
CA ASP A 328 -4.36 9.78 15.54
C ASP A 328 -4.90 9.04 16.79
N ALA A 329 -4.56 7.77 16.95
CA ALA A 329 -4.91 6.99 18.13
C ALA A 329 -4.28 7.53 19.42
N VAL A 330 -3.12 8.20 19.32
CA VAL A 330 -2.42 8.83 20.45
C VAL A 330 -2.83 10.29 20.63
N ARG A 331 -2.95 11.01 19.53
CA ARG A 331 -3.29 12.45 19.50
C ARG A 331 -4.25 12.72 18.36
N PRO A 332 -5.57 12.64 18.62
CA PRO A 332 -6.59 12.79 17.58
C PRO A 332 -6.53 14.14 16.84
N ASP A 333 -6.47 14.08 15.50
CA ASP A 333 -6.64 15.23 14.61
C ASP A 333 -7.54 14.82 13.43
N PRO A 334 -8.71 15.50 13.26
CA PRO A 334 -9.61 15.19 12.15
C PRO A 334 -9.03 15.50 10.77
N ALA A 335 -7.88 16.17 10.67
CA ALA A 335 -7.21 16.45 9.41
C ALA A 335 -6.67 15.17 8.76
N TYR A 336 -6.21 14.20 9.54
CA TYR A 336 -5.67 12.93 9.03
C TYR A 336 -6.74 12.15 8.27
N LEU A 337 -7.88 11.88 8.90
CA LEU A 337 -8.99 11.20 8.24
C LEU A 337 -9.56 11.99 7.05
N ARG A 338 -9.59 13.34 7.13
CA ARG A 338 -10.05 14.14 5.99
C ARG A 338 -9.14 13.99 4.78
N ALA A 339 -7.82 14.05 4.96
CA ALA A 339 -6.85 13.87 3.87
C ALA A 339 -6.99 12.50 3.23
N MET A 340 -7.03 11.46 4.06
CA MET A 340 -7.19 10.08 3.61
C MET A 340 -8.52 9.86 2.88
N SER A 341 -9.65 10.35 3.44
CA SER A 341 -10.96 10.22 2.81
C SER A 341 -11.03 10.97 1.48
N THR A 342 -10.44 12.17 1.40
CA THR A 342 -10.42 12.95 0.16
C THR A 342 -9.64 12.23 -0.94
N TYR A 343 -8.47 11.67 -0.61
CA TYR A 343 -7.69 10.86 -1.55
C TYR A 343 -8.47 9.61 -1.99
N ALA A 344 -9.03 8.89 -1.04
CA ALA A 344 -9.74 7.64 -1.28
C ALA A 344 -11.00 7.85 -2.15
N ASP A 345 -11.80 8.90 -1.88
CA ASP A 345 -12.96 9.27 -2.70
C ASP A 345 -12.55 9.69 -4.11
N GLY A 346 -11.51 10.51 -4.23
CA GLY A 346 -10.98 10.96 -5.51
C GLY A 346 -10.52 9.77 -6.36
N THR A 347 -9.67 8.92 -5.80
CA THR A 347 -9.12 7.73 -6.50
C THR A 347 -10.22 6.71 -6.82
N TYR A 348 -11.19 6.49 -5.93
CA TYR A 348 -12.33 5.61 -6.22
C TYR A 348 -13.14 6.11 -7.40
N SER A 349 -13.33 7.42 -7.51
CA SER A 349 -14.13 8.03 -8.59
C SER A 349 -13.39 8.14 -9.90
N SER A 350 -12.05 8.33 -9.88
CA SER A 350 -11.26 8.62 -11.08
C SER A 350 -10.47 7.42 -11.61
N ASN A 351 -10.02 6.51 -10.75
CA ASN A 351 -9.06 5.46 -11.14
C ASN A 351 -9.66 4.05 -11.18
N ARG A 352 -10.92 3.87 -10.79
CA ARG A 352 -11.60 2.59 -10.78
C ARG A 352 -12.23 2.28 -12.13
N ASP A 353 -11.97 1.09 -12.64
CA ASP A 353 -12.68 0.50 -13.77
C ASP A 353 -13.96 -0.17 -13.25
N ASP A 354 -15.13 0.40 -13.55
CA ASP A 354 -16.42 -0.09 -13.05
C ASP A 354 -16.78 -1.50 -13.53
N SER A 355 -16.23 -1.93 -14.67
CA SER A 355 -16.51 -3.25 -15.23
C SER A 355 -15.78 -4.37 -14.51
N THR A 356 -14.62 -4.10 -13.94
CA THR A 356 -13.75 -5.08 -13.27
C THR A 356 -13.59 -4.84 -11.78
N GLY A 357 -13.84 -3.62 -11.32
CA GLY A 357 -13.54 -3.19 -9.95
C GLY A 357 -12.05 -2.93 -9.67
N LEU A 358 -11.21 -3.03 -10.72
CA LEU A 358 -9.76 -2.81 -10.61
C LEU A 358 -9.43 -1.33 -10.69
N PHE A 359 -8.37 -0.95 -9.98
CA PHE A 359 -7.80 0.39 -10.05
C PHE A 359 -6.65 0.40 -11.06
N ARG A 360 -6.65 1.42 -11.91
CA ARG A 360 -5.64 1.62 -12.95
C ARG A 360 -4.98 2.96 -12.77
N PHE A 361 -3.66 2.96 -12.78
CA PHE A 361 -2.83 4.14 -12.62
C PHE A 361 -1.88 4.25 -13.78
N GLN A 362 -1.32 5.45 -13.98
CA GLN A 362 -0.21 5.63 -14.93
C GLN A 362 0.98 4.73 -14.55
N PRO A 363 1.92 4.48 -15.48
CA PRO A 363 3.08 3.62 -15.22
C PRO A 363 3.94 4.03 -14.01
N SER A 364 3.84 5.28 -13.54
CA SER A 364 4.45 5.76 -12.29
C SER A 364 3.78 5.21 -11.02
N ASN A 365 2.71 4.41 -11.15
CA ASN A 365 1.87 3.90 -10.07
C ASN A 365 1.11 4.98 -9.27
N GLY A 366 1.08 6.19 -9.74
CA GLY A 366 0.30 7.31 -9.18
C GLY A 366 -0.40 8.12 -10.26
N GLY A 367 -1.15 9.12 -9.85
CA GLY A 367 -1.79 10.07 -10.74
C GLY A 367 -3.04 9.56 -11.44
N ASP A 368 -3.25 10.08 -12.63
CA ASP A 368 -4.51 9.93 -13.37
C ASP A 368 -4.79 8.49 -13.84
N TYR A 369 -6.06 8.23 -14.10
CA TYR A 369 -6.53 6.98 -14.69
C TYR A 369 -5.95 6.79 -16.10
N ASP A 370 -5.35 5.63 -16.32
CA ASP A 370 -4.93 5.17 -17.63
C ASP A 370 -5.63 3.84 -17.96
N PRO A 371 -6.65 3.83 -18.85
CA PRO A 371 -7.38 2.62 -19.19
C PRO A 371 -6.50 1.59 -19.92
N ALA A 372 -5.37 1.99 -20.49
CA ALA A 372 -4.42 1.11 -21.15
C ALA A 372 -3.41 0.48 -20.17
N ALA A 373 -3.25 1.06 -18.98
CA ALA A 373 -2.36 0.51 -17.98
C ALA A 373 -2.88 -0.83 -17.45
N PRO A 374 -2.00 -1.83 -17.22
CA PRO A 374 -2.38 -3.03 -16.50
C PRO A 374 -2.72 -2.67 -15.05
N ALA A 375 -3.66 -3.40 -14.45
CA ALA A 375 -3.85 -3.31 -13.01
C ALA A 375 -2.75 -4.14 -12.32
N ALA A 376 -1.99 -3.50 -11.44
CA ALA A 376 -0.92 -4.13 -10.67
C ALA A 376 -1.43 -4.65 -9.32
N THR A 377 -0.97 -5.81 -8.89
CA THR A 377 -1.24 -6.34 -7.54
C THR A 377 -0.86 -5.33 -6.47
N LEU A 378 0.26 -4.64 -6.64
CA LEU A 378 0.75 -3.60 -5.75
C LEU A 378 -0.31 -2.52 -5.48
N ASN A 379 -0.86 -1.91 -6.53
CA ASN A 379 -1.79 -0.79 -6.42
C ASN A 379 -3.20 -1.25 -6.02
N GLN A 380 -3.64 -2.40 -6.51
CA GLN A 380 -4.93 -2.97 -6.12
C GLN A 380 -4.95 -3.26 -4.62
N SER A 381 -3.88 -3.84 -4.09
CA SER A 381 -3.71 -4.12 -2.66
C SER A 381 -3.68 -2.83 -1.82
N ALA A 382 -2.98 -1.80 -2.29
CA ALA A 382 -2.94 -0.50 -1.62
C ALA A 382 -4.33 0.12 -1.47
N MET A 383 -5.18 0.06 -2.50
CA MET A 383 -6.54 0.58 -2.42
C MET A 383 -7.41 -0.21 -1.44
N VAL A 384 -7.24 -1.53 -1.35
CA VAL A 384 -7.89 -2.35 -0.32
C VAL A 384 -7.49 -1.89 1.07
N GLN A 385 -6.18 -1.75 1.33
CA GLN A 385 -5.63 -1.28 2.61
C GLN A 385 -6.22 0.07 3.01
N ILE A 386 -6.21 1.05 2.09
CA ILE A 386 -6.74 2.41 2.33
C ILE A 386 -8.23 2.36 2.72
N PHE A 387 -9.05 1.61 2.00
CA PHE A 387 -10.48 1.52 2.31
C PHE A 387 -10.75 0.75 3.60
N ALA A 388 -10.04 -0.35 3.86
CA ALA A 388 -10.22 -1.14 5.08
C ALA A 388 -9.83 -0.32 6.32
N THR A 389 -8.69 0.35 6.28
CA THR A 389 -8.22 1.21 7.37
C THR A 389 -9.15 2.40 7.61
N LEU A 390 -9.70 3.02 6.55
CA LEU A 390 -10.74 4.05 6.68
C LEU A 390 -12.03 3.52 7.32
N ALA A 391 -12.43 2.30 6.97
CA ALA A 391 -13.63 1.69 7.54
C ALA A 391 -13.49 1.49 9.04
N ASP A 392 -12.36 0.98 9.49
CA ASP A 392 -12.05 0.77 10.90
C ASP A 392 -11.95 2.11 11.66
N ALA A 393 -11.09 3.02 11.23
CA ALA A 393 -10.88 4.31 11.89
C ALA A 393 -12.17 5.16 12.00
N THR A 394 -13.03 5.12 10.97
CA THR A 394 -14.32 5.83 11.02
C THR A 394 -15.33 5.15 11.95
N HIS A 395 -15.25 3.82 12.09
CA HIS A 395 -16.08 3.07 13.05
C HIS A 395 -15.67 3.37 14.49
N GLU A 396 -14.40 3.31 14.81
CA GLU A 396 -13.87 3.60 16.15
C GLU A 396 -14.20 5.02 16.60
N ARG A 397 -14.03 6.03 15.75
CA ARG A 397 -14.43 7.41 16.08
C ARG A 397 -15.92 7.55 16.42
N ARG A 398 -16.81 6.80 15.73
CA ARG A 398 -18.24 6.80 16.03
C ARG A 398 -18.60 6.12 17.35
N ARG A 399 -17.76 5.21 17.85
CA ARG A 399 -17.98 4.55 19.15
C ARG A 399 -17.56 5.43 20.33
N HIS A 400 -16.66 6.40 20.09
CA HIS A 400 -16.13 7.30 21.11
C HIS A 400 -16.74 8.72 21.06
N SER A 401 -17.62 9.03 20.10
CA SER A 401 -18.40 10.28 19.99
C SER A 401 -19.80 10.11 20.58
#